data_a93bd447cadcfd7a44093eceb823d598
#
_entry.id   a93bd447cadcfd7a44093eceb823d598
#
_cell.length_a   1.000
_cell.length_b   1.000
_cell.length_c   1.000
_cell.angle_alpha   90.00
_cell.angle_beta   90.00
_cell.angle_gamma   90.00
#
_symmetry.space_group_name_H-M   'P 1'
#
loop_
_entity.id
_entity.type
_entity.pdbx_description
1 polymer ?
#
loop_
_entity_poly.entity_id
_entity_poly.type
_entity_poly.pdbx_seq_one_letter_code
_entity_poly.pdbx_strand_id
1 'polypeptide(L)'
;AASDVYKRQIMDYISKSVTVLPNTSGARNADEAVRIARLSREICHTPFIKIEIMKDSRYLLPDNAETIKATETLAKEGFVVMPYMFPDLTAARAMKDAGASCIMPLAAPIGSNKGLVNKEWINILLDEIDLPIIVDAGIGKPSEACAAMEMGVTAIMANTAIATSGNLVQMAEAFRLAIEAGRTAYLAGLGRVLQKGADPSSPLTGFLRDED
;
A
#
# COMPACT_ATOMS: atom_id res chain seq x y z
N ALA A 1 22.35 -33.55 8.69
CA ALA A 1 21.19 -33.31 7.82
C ALA A 1 20.15 -32.37 8.46
N ALA A 2 19.90 -32.39 9.79
CA ALA A 2 18.98 -31.45 10.44
C ALA A 2 19.61 -30.06 10.61
N SER A 3 20.92 -29.94 10.68
CA SER A 3 21.64 -28.67 10.80
C SER A 3 21.64 -27.82 9.52
N ASP A 4 21.44 -28.42 8.34
CA ASP A 4 21.46 -27.69 7.07
C ASP A 4 20.11 -27.04 6.74
N VAL A 5 19.02 -27.54 7.31
CA VAL A 5 17.67 -26.96 7.13
C VAL A 5 17.54 -25.62 7.90
N TYR A 6 18.25 -25.47 9.03
CA TYR A 6 18.26 -24.23 9.81
C TYR A 6 19.14 -23.12 9.24
N LYS A 7 19.99 -23.39 8.24
CA LYS A 7 20.93 -22.40 7.68
C LYS A 7 20.37 -21.61 6.49
N ARG A 8 19.23 -22.01 5.92
CA ARG A 8 18.62 -21.29 4.79
C ARG A 8 17.53 -20.36 5.30
N GLN A 9 17.89 -19.10 5.48
CA GLN A 9 16.94 -18.06 5.82
C GLN A 9 16.24 -17.55 4.55
N ILE A 10 15.03 -16.99 4.70
CA ILE A 10 14.26 -16.45 3.58
C ILE A 10 15.07 -15.45 2.74
N MET A 11 15.98 -14.73 3.37
CA MET A 11 16.87 -13.76 2.71
C MET A 11 17.75 -14.38 1.63
N ASP A 12 18.10 -15.66 1.75
CA ASP A 12 18.93 -16.38 0.76
C ASP A 12 18.18 -16.62 -0.57
N TYR A 13 16.85 -16.51 -0.54
CA TYR A 13 15.99 -16.71 -1.71
C TYR A 13 15.51 -15.41 -2.36
N ILE A 14 15.77 -14.27 -1.72
CA ILE A 14 15.39 -12.97 -2.25
C ILE A 14 16.48 -12.48 -3.21
N SER A 15 16.08 -12.15 -4.44
CA SER A 15 17.00 -11.56 -5.41
C SER A 15 17.62 -10.27 -4.86
N LYS A 16 18.92 -10.08 -5.07
CA LYS A 16 19.64 -8.85 -4.69
C LYS A 16 19.12 -7.59 -5.41
N SER A 17 18.35 -7.76 -6.49
CA SER A 17 17.68 -6.66 -7.20
C SER A 17 16.40 -6.17 -6.51
N VAL A 18 15.92 -6.91 -5.48
CA VAL A 18 14.72 -6.56 -4.72
C VAL A 18 15.12 -5.70 -3.53
N THR A 19 14.48 -4.53 -3.39
CA THR A 19 14.63 -3.69 -2.20
C THR A 19 13.88 -4.34 -1.03
N VAL A 20 14.60 -4.63 0.04
CA VAL A 20 14.02 -5.20 1.26
C VAL A 20 13.41 -4.08 2.10
N LEU A 21 12.14 -4.26 2.48
CA LEU A 21 11.40 -3.38 3.38
C LEU A 21 11.06 -4.14 4.68
N PRO A 22 11.92 -4.08 5.71
CA PRO A 22 11.58 -4.65 7.01
C PRO A 22 10.43 -3.88 7.67
N ASN A 23 9.72 -4.53 8.60
CA ASN A 23 8.65 -3.90 9.36
C ASN A 23 8.80 -4.10 10.87
N THR A 24 8.04 -3.33 11.65
CA THR A 24 8.03 -3.39 13.11
C THR A 24 6.87 -4.22 13.65
N SER A 25 6.34 -5.16 12.86
CA SER A 25 5.22 -6.01 13.25
C SER A 25 5.45 -6.67 14.62
N GLY A 26 4.44 -6.61 15.47
CA GLY A 26 4.50 -7.06 16.86
C GLY A 26 4.77 -5.94 17.87
N ALA A 27 5.20 -4.76 17.44
CA ALA A 27 5.33 -3.60 18.31
C ALA A 27 3.96 -3.14 18.85
N ARG A 28 3.89 -2.80 20.12
CA ARG A 28 2.68 -2.33 20.80
C ARG A 28 2.71 -0.83 21.12
N ASN A 29 3.87 -0.22 20.98
CA ASN A 29 4.11 1.21 21.23
C ASN A 29 5.30 1.71 20.39
N ALA A 30 5.51 3.01 20.41
CA ALA A 30 6.57 3.66 19.65
C ALA A 30 7.98 3.17 20.03
N ASP A 31 8.27 2.98 21.32
CA ASP A 31 9.59 2.57 21.80
C ASP A 31 9.95 1.17 21.29
N GLU A 32 8.99 0.24 21.31
CA GLU A 32 9.20 -1.10 20.77
C GLU A 32 9.46 -1.04 19.25
N ALA A 33 8.67 -0.23 18.50
CA ALA A 33 8.87 -0.06 17.08
C ALA A 33 10.23 0.52 16.74
N VAL A 34 10.67 1.55 17.45
CA VAL A 34 12.00 2.17 17.28
C VAL A 34 13.12 1.15 17.54
N ARG A 35 13.00 0.35 18.60
CA ARG A 35 13.99 -0.70 18.90
C ARG A 35 14.06 -1.74 17.78
N ILE A 36 12.91 -2.22 17.29
CA ILE A 36 12.85 -3.19 16.19
C ILE A 36 13.43 -2.60 14.91
N ALA A 37 13.10 -1.34 14.59
CA ALA A 37 13.61 -0.67 13.40
C ALA A 37 15.14 -0.56 13.40
N ARG A 38 15.74 -0.19 14.52
CA ARG A 38 17.20 -0.12 14.67
C ARG A 38 17.87 -1.48 14.44
N LEU A 39 17.31 -2.55 15.01
CA LEU A 39 17.80 -3.91 14.80
C LEU A 39 17.63 -4.33 13.32
N SER A 40 16.50 -4.01 12.72
CA SER A 40 16.23 -4.33 11.31
C SER A 40 17.21 -3.65 10.36
N ARG A 41 17.60 -2.40 10.63
CA ARG A 41 18.61 -1.68 9.83
C ARG A 41 19.95 -2.40 9.83
N GLU A 42 20.39 -2.87 11.00
CA GLU A 42 21.66 -3.62 11.12
C GLU A 42 21.62 -4.97 10.40
N ILE A 43 20.47 -5.67 10.47
CA ILE A 43 20.32 -7.00 9.86
C ILE A 43 20.12 -6.93 8.35
N CYS A 44 19.27 -6.01 7.88
CA CYS A 44 18.87 -5.91 6.48
C CYS A 44 19.71 -4.93 5.66
N HIS A 45 20.61 -4.16 6.31
CA HIS A 45 21.45 -3.15 5.67
C HIS A 45 20.66 -2.17 4.78
N THR A 46 19.50 -1.72 5.25
CA THR A 46 18.61 -0.82 4.53
C THR A 46 18.10 0.29 5.45
N PRO A 47 17.96 1.53 4.95
CA PRO A 47 17.34 2.62 5.70
C PRO A 47 15.80 2.55 5.70
N PHE A 48 15.21 1.72 4.84
CA PHE A 48 13.76 1.59 4.74
C PHE A 48 13.18 0.87 5.94
N ILE A 49 12.06 1.37 6.45
CA ILE A 49 11.31 0.72 7.54
C ILE A 49 9.81 0.98 7.40
N LYS A 50 9.02 -0.06 7.43
CA LYS A 50 7.56 0.03 7.56
C LYS A 50 7.19 -0.01 9.04
N ILE A 51 6.52 1.03 9.53
CA ILE A 51 6.07 1.08 10.91
C ILE A 51 4.71 0.41 11.04
N GLU A 52 4.65 -0.62 11.85
CA GLU A 52 3.42 -1.31 12.25
C GLU A 52 3.36 -1.36 13.78
N ILE A 53 2.43 -0.61 14.37
CA ILE A 53 2.18 -0.60 15.82
C ILE A 53 0.72 -0.92 16.06
N MET A 54 0.45 -2.04 16.72
CA MET A 54 -0.90 -2.56 16.94
C MET A 54 -1.06 -3.04 18.38
N LYS A 55 -1.91 -2.35 19.14
CA LYS A 55 -2.24 -2.75 20.52
C LYS A 55 -3.21 -3.92 20.58
N ASP A 56 -4.12 -3.99 19.60
CA ASP A 56 -5.10 -5.06 19.49
C ASP A 56 -4.62 -6.16 18.54
N SER A 57 -4.44 -7.36 19.10
CA SER A 57 -3.98 -8.54 18.35
C SER A 57 -5.10 -9.25 17.58
N ARG A 58 -6.37 -8.89 17.82
CA ARG A 58 -7.51 -9.55 17.17
C ARG A 58 -7.80 -9.00 15.78
N TYR A 59 -7.78 -7.68 15.64
CA TYR A 59 -8.12 -7.01 14.38
C TYR A 59 -6.92 -6.39 13.68
N LEU A 60 -5.77 -6.32 14.36
CA LEU A 60 -4.50 -5.79 13.84
C LEU A 60 -4.65 -4.36 13.30
N LEU A 61 -5.46 -3.55 14.01
CA LEU A 61 -5.66 -2.15 13.64
C LEU A 61 -4.49 -1.30 14.12
N PRO A 62 -3.98 -0.38 13.29
CA PRO A 62 -2.84 0.46 13.63
C PRO A 62 -3.20 1.50 14.70
N ASP A 63 -2.24 1.78 15.59
CA ASP A 63 -2.30 2.90 16.52
C ASP A 63 -1.62 4.12 15.88
N ASN A 64 -2.42 5.02 15.29
CA ASN A 64 -1.91 6.19 14.60
C ASN A 64 -1.07 7.11 15.53
N ALA A 65 -1.44 7.26 16.80
CA ALA A 65 -0.74 8.14 17.73
C ALA A 65 0.68 7.63 18.04
N GLU A 66 0.82 6.34 18.30
CA GLU A 66 2.12 5.71 18.52
C GLU A 66 2.95 5.67 17.23
N THR A 67 2.30 5.47 16.08
CA THR A 67 2.96 5.48 14.76
C THR A 67 3.56 6.85 14.45
N ILE A 68 2.88 7.97 14.76
CA ILE A 68 3.42 9.32 14.60
C ILE A 68 4.69 9.51 15.44
N LYS A 69 4.69 9.09 16.72
CA LYS A 69 5.87 9.21 17.61
C LYS A 69 7.07 8.41 17.10
N ALA A 70 6.82 7.17 16.67
CA ALA A 70 7.88 6.33 16.10
C ALA A 70 8.42 6.93 14.80
N THR A 71 7.54 7.48 13.93
CA THR A 71 7.92 8.14 12.69
C THR A 71 8.84 9.31 12.95
N GLU A 72 8.49 10.20 13.87
CA GLU A 72 9.32 11.37 14.21
C GLU A 72 10.71 10.96 14.69
N THR A 73 10.79 9.96 15.56
CA THR A 73 12.06 9.47 16.09
C THR A 73 12.92 8.88 14.99
N LEU A 74 12.37 7.99 14.18
CA LEU A 74 13.12 7.27 13.14
C LEU A 74 13.50 8.16 11.96
N ALA A 75 12.65 9.11 11.58
CA ALA A 75 12.98 10.08 10.54
C ALA A 75 14.20 10.94 10.93
N LYS A 76 14.28 11.39 12.20
CA LYS A 76 15.44 12.09 12.73
C LYS A 76 16.73 11.25 12.75
N GLU A 77 16.58 9.93 12.79
CA GLU A 77 17.70 8.97 12.73
C GLU A 77 18.10 8.58 11.29
N GLY A 78 17.49 9.21 10.28
CA GLY A 78 17.79 8.99 8.88
C GLY A 78 17.17 7.74 8.26
N PHE A 79 16.07 7.21 8.85
CA PHE A 79 15.29 6.17 8.20
C PHE A 79 14.38 6.75 7.12
N VAL A 80 14.13 5.96 6.09
CA VAL A 80 13.02 6.16 5.14
C VAL A 80 11.78 5.51 5.74
N VAL A 81 10.98 6.33 6.44
CA VAL A 81 9.88 5.83 7.28
C VAL A 81 8.59 5.72 6.47
N MET A 82 7.98 4.55 6.50
CA MET A 82 6.77 4.18 5.78
C MET A 82 5.69 3.72 6.79
N PRO A 83 4.87 4.65 7.33
CA PRO A 83 3.93 4.35 8.40
C PRO A 83 2.65 3.70 7.90
N TYR A 84 2.33 2.50 8.41
CA TYR A 84 1.04 1.86 8.27
C TYR A 84 0.03 2.52 9.22
N MET A 85 -1.15 2.90 8.69
CA MET A 85 -2.10 3.69 9.45
C MET A 85 -3.56 3.37 9.13
N PHE A 86 -4.46 3.67 10.05
CA PHE A 86 -5.87 3.84 9.75
C PHE A 86 -6.04 5.16 8.94
N PRO A 87 -6.78 5.18 7.82
CA PRO A 87 -6.88 6.34 6.95
C PRO A 87 -7.65 7.50 7.62
N ASP A 88 -6.92 8.32 8.34
CA ASP A 88 -7.35 9.56 8.99
C ASP A 88 -6.50 10.72 8.49
N LEU A 89 -7.13 11.78 7.96
CA LEU A 89 -6.42 12.90 7.35
C LEU A 89 -5.56 13.67 8.36
N THR A 90 -6.05 13.85 9.59
CA THR A 90 -5.31 14.58 10.63
C THR A 90 -4.05 13.80 11.02
N ALA A 91 -4.18 12.49 11.18
CA ALA A 91 -3.04 11.63 11.47
C ALA A 91 -2.05 11.57 10.29
N ALA A 92 -2.54 11.54 9.05
CA ALA A 92 -1.68 11.56 7.86
C ALA A 92 -0.85 12.85 7.76
N ARG A 93 -1.46 14.01 8.03
CA ARG A 93 -0.75 15.30 8.11
C ARG A 93 0.30 15.29 9.21
N ALA A 94 -0.03 14.79 10.40
CA ALA A 94 0.92 14.68 11.50
C ALA A 94 2.08 13.70 11.19
N MET A 95 1.82 12.60 10.49
CA MET A 95 2.87 11.68 10.01
C MET A 95 3.79 12.33 8.98
N LYS A 96 3.23 13.11 8.04
CA LYS A 96 4.01 13.90 7.09
C LYS A 96 4.92 14.89 7.81
N ASP A 97 4.38 15.65 8.76
CA ASP A 97 5.13 16.63 9.56
C ASP A 97 6.20 15.96 10.43
N ALA A 98 5.95 14.73 10.88
CA ALA A 98 6.92 13.89 11.60
C ALA A 98 8.05 13.34 10.70
N GLY A 99 7.97 13.53 9.37
CA GLY A 99 9.01 13.12 8.42
C GLY A 99 8.76 11.77 7.74
N ALA A 100 7.51 11.33 7.63
CA ALA A 100 7.16 10.16 6.84
C ALA A 100 7.55 10.34 5.36
N SER A 101 8.04 9.28 4.73
CA SER A 101 8.41 9.28 3.30
C SER A 101 7.26 8.89 2.37
N CYS A 102 6.21 8.31 2.91
CA CYS A 102 4.94 7.99 2.25
C CYS A 102 3.86 7.82 3.32
N ILE A 103 2.62 7.60 2.91
CA ILE A 103 1.53 7.23 3.81
C ILE A 103 0.99 5.86 3.37
N MET A 104 0.80 4.93 4.33
CA MET A 104 0.36 3.57 4.04
C MET A 104 -1.01 3.27 4.70
N PRO A 105 -2.12 3.77 4.13
CA PRO A 105 -3.45 3.50 4.67
C PRO A 105 -3.87 2.06 4.42
N LEU A 106 -4.55 1.46 5.40
CA LEU A 106 -5.20 0.16 5.21
C LEU A 106 -6.46 0.31 4.33
N ALA A 107 -6.62 -0.59 3.36
CA ALA A 107 -7.86 -0.72 2.60
C ALA A 107 -8.95 -1.43 3.42
N ALA A 108 -8.56 -2.44 4.20
CA ALA A 108 -9.37 -3.20 5.15
C ALA A 108 -8.43 -3.87 6.17
N PRO A 109 -8.93 -4.46 7.27
CA PRO A 109 -8.07 -5.10 8.26
C PRO A 109 -7.12 -6.14 7.67
N ILE A 110 -5.90 -6.22 8.22
CA ILE A 110 -4.86 -7.17 7.77
C ILE A 110 -5.43 -8.60 7.68
N GLY A 111 -5.13 -9.28 6.57
CA GLY A 111 -5.53 -10.67 6.36
C GLY A 111 -7.00 -10.91 6.04
N SER A 112 -7.81 -9.85 5.95
CA SER A 112 -9.27 -9.98 5.78
C SER A 112 -9.71 -10.23 4.34
N ASN A 113 -8.90 -9.89 3.33
CA ASN A 113 -9.25 -9.96 1.90
C ASN A 113 -10.59 -9.27 1.56
N LYS A 114 -10.97 -8.23 2.31
CA LYS A 114 -12.26 -7.52 2.15
C LYS A 114 -12.23 -6.44 1.06
N GLY A 115 -11.06 -6.16 0.52
CA GLY A 115 -10.88 -5.19 -0.57
C GLY A 115 -10.82 -3.74 -0.11
N LEU A 116 -11.19 -2.83 -1.01
CA LEU A 116 -11.13 -1.38 -0.80
C LEU A 116 -12.30 -0.84 0.04
N VAL A 117 -12.46 -1.32 1.26
CA VAL A 117 -13.53 -0.87 2.18
C VAL A 117 -13.39 0.62 2.52
N ASN A 118 -12.15 1.09 2.66
CA ASN A 118 -11.85 2.48 3.03
C ASN A 118 -11.58 3.39 1.81
N LYS A 119 -12.13 3.06 0.63
CA LYS A 119 -11.88 3.76 -0.64
C LYS A 119 -12.04 5.27 -0.52
N GLU A 120 -13.14 5.74 0.04
CA GLU A 120 -13.44 7.18 0.14
C GLU A 120 -12.43 7.92 1.03
N TRP A 121 -12.01 7.30 2.13
CA TRP A 121 -10.98 7.88 3.01
C TRP A 121 -9.60 7.93 2.33
N ILE A 122 -9.28 6.92 1.51
CA ILE A 122 -8.05 6.90 0.71
C ILE A 122 -8.08 7.98 -0.36
N ASN A 123 -9.23 8.24 -1.01
CA ASN A 123 -9.37 9.36 -1.95
C ASN A 123 -9.08 10.71 -1.28
N ILE A 124 -9.60 10.94 -0.08
CA ILE A 124 -9.30 12.16 0.67
C ILE A 124 -7.78 12.31 0.92
N LEU A 125 -7.09 11.20 1.23
CA LEU A 125 -5.64 11.25 1.40
C LEU A 125 -4.91 11.55 0.09
N LEU A 126 -5.37 11.02 -1.04
CA LEU A 126 -4.81 11.29 -2.36
C LEU A 126 -4.96 12.76 -2.75
N ASP A 127 -6.07 13.38 -2.39
CA ASP A 127 -6.36 14.78 -2.71
C ASP A 127 -5.58 15.77 -1.82
N GLU A 128 -5.30 15.39 -0.56
CA GLU A 128 -4.84 16.32 0.48
C GLU A 128 -3.37 16.11 0.90
N ILE A 129 -2.76 14.99 0.56
CA ILE A 129 -1.40 14.64 0.99
C ILE A 129 -0.47 14.53 -0.22
N ASP A 130 0.51 15.39 -0.31
CA ASP A 130 1.53 15.40 -1.38
C ASP A 130 2.71 14.44 -1.10
N LEU A 131 2.44 13.30 -0.51
CA LEU A 131 3.36 12.18 -0.36
C LEU A 131 2.85 10.98 -1.15
N PRO A 132 3.73 10.03 -1.52
CA PRO A 132 3.30 8.76 -2.09
C PRO A 132 2.29 8.06 -1.16
N ILE A 133 1.15 7.64 -1.72
CA ILE A 133 0.16 6.83 -1.00
C ILE A 133 0.33 5.37 -1.44
N ILE A 134 0.57 4.49 -0.48
CA ILE A 134 0.73 3.05 -0.71
C ILE A 134 -0.41 2.33 0.01
N VAL A 135 -1.35 1.77 -0.73
CA VAL A 135 -2.45 1.03 -0.09
C VAL A 135 -1.94 -0.29 0.44
N ASP A 136 -2.13 -0.49 1.74
CA ASP A 136 -1.71 -1.68 2.46
C ASP A 136 -2.91 -2.40 3.08
N ALA A 137 -2.78 -3.69 3.30
CA ALA A 137 -3.75 -4.56 3.97
C ALA A 137 -5.14 -4.64 3.32
N GLY A 138 -5.75 -5.79 3.42
CA GLY A 138 -7.13 -6.02 3.06
C GLY A 138 -7.43 -6.24 1.58
N ILE A 139 -6.53 -5.87 0.66
CA ILE A 139 -6.68 -6.17 -0.78
C ILE A 139 -6.74 -7.69 -0.97
N GLY A 140 -7.84 -8.19 -1.53
CA GLY A 140 -8.12 -9.62 -1.66
C GLY A 140 -8.13 -10.13 -3.10
N LYS A 141 -8.20 -9.24 -4.09
CA LYS A 141 -8.30 -9.60 -5.51
C LYS A 141 -7.46 -8.68 -6.39
N PRO A 142 -6.93 -9.18 -7.52
CA PRO A 142 -6.24 -8.37 -8.52
C PRO A 142 -7.07 -7.18 -9.01
N SER A 143 -8.39 -7.35 -9.20
CA SER A 143 -9.29 -6.27 -9.62
C SER A 143 -9.36 -5.11 -8.62
N GLU A 144 -9.23 -5.38 -7.32
CA GLU A 144 -9.21 -4.37 -6.27
C GLU A 144 -7.88 -3.60 -6.27
N ALA A 145 -6.77 -4.30 -6.55
CA ALA A 145 -5.47 -3.67 -6.74
C ALA A 145 -5.48 -2.75 -7.98
N CYS A 146 -6.06 -3.22 -9.10
CA CYS A 146 -6.26 -2.40 -10.31
C CYS A 146 -7.07 -1.15 -9.97
N ALA A 147 -8.21 -1.30 -9.32
CA ALA A 147 -9.07 -0.18 -8.94
C ALA A 147 -8.36 0.83 -8.01
N ALA A 148 -7.53 0.36 -7.07
CA ALA A 148 -6.73 1.26 -6.25
C ALA A 148 -5.70 2.03 -7.08
N MET A 149 -5.03 1.37 -8.02
CA MET A 149 -4.07 2.03 -8.92
C MET A 149 -4.74 3.06 -9.85
N GLU A 150 -5.98 2.78 -10.32
CA GLU A 150 -6.80 3.71 -11.09
C GLU A 150 -7.19 4.97 -10.29
N MET A 151 -7.27 4.88 -8.95
CA MET A 151 -7.48 6.05 -8.07
C MET A 151 -6.25 6.97 -8.03
N GLY A 152 -5.07 6.49 -8.40
CA GLY A 152 -3.83 7.26 -8.39
C GLY A 152 -2.89 6.92 -7.24
N VAL A 153 -3.13 5.84 -6.47
CA VAL A 153 -2.17 5.40 -5.46
C VAL A 153 -0.82 5.04 -6.11
N THR A 154 0.25 5.22 -5.36
CA THR A 154 1.61 5.01 -5.87
C THR A 154 1.98 3.53 -5.96
N ALA A 155 1.52 2.73 -5.00
CA ALA A 155 1.81 1.30 -4.94
C ALA A 155 0.77 0.55 -4.10
N ILE A 156 0.81 -0.78 -4.21
CA ILE A 156 -0.01 -1.73 -3.45
C ILE A 156 0.89 -2.67 -2.68
N MET A 157 0.53 -2.96 -1.44
CA MET A 157 1.12 -4.04 -0.66
C MET A 157 0.08 -5.15 -0.47
N ALA A 158 0.37 -6.34 -1.00
CA ALA A 158 -0.50 -7.50 -0.94
C ALA A 158 0.28 -8.73 -0.45
N ASN A 159 -0.29 -9.48 0.47
CA ASN A 159 0.30 -10.72 0.99
C ASN A 159 -0.76 -11.83 1.06
N THR A 160 -1.73 -11.73 1.97
CA THR A 160 -2.68 -12.80 2.28
C THR A 160 -3.45 -13.30 1.07
N ALA A 161 -3.86 -12.42 0.17
CA ALA A 161 -4.55 -12.77 -1.07
C ALA A 161 -3.73 -13.69 -1.98
N ILE A 162 -2.41 -13.52 -1.99
CA ILE A 162 -1.49 -14.38 -2.73
C ILE A 162 -1.21 -15.66 -1.94
N ALA A 163 -0.82 -15.53 -0.68
CA ALA A 163 -0.40 -16.64 0.17
C ALA A 163 -1.50 -17.69 0.43
N THR A 164 -2.77 -17.29 0.41
CA THR A 164 -3.93 -18.18 0.62
C THR A 164 -4.61 -18.63 -0.67
N SER A 165 -4.07 -18.25 -1.83
CA SER A 165 -4.63 -18.66 -3.13
C SER A 165 -4.32 -20.11 -3.47
N GLY A 166 -5.09 -20.68 -4.38
CA GLY A 166 -4.86 -22.04 -4.86
C GLY A 166 -3.58 -22.22 -5.70
N ASN A 167 -3.05 -21.11 -6.26
CA ASN A 167 -1.79 -21.10 -7.00
C ASN A 167 -1.08 -19.77 -6.78
N LEU A 168 -0.07 -19.76 -5.92
CA LEU A 168 0.64 -18.58 -5.50
C LEU A 168 1.31 -17.83 -6.67
N VAL A 169 1.94 -18.57 -7.57
CA VAL A 169 2.68 -17.99 -8.70
C VAL A 169 1.73 -17.29 -9.67
N GLN A 170 0.65 -17.97 -10.05
CA GLN A 170 -0.36 -17.37 -10.94
C GLN A 170 -1.07 -16.19 -10.28
N MET A 171 -1.35 -16.25 -8.98
CA MET A 171 -1.98 -15.15 -8.27
C MET A 171 -1.05 -13.94 -8.16
N ALA A 172 0.24 -14.15 -7.88
CA ALA A 172 1.24 -13.08 -7.87
C ALA A 172 1.34 -12.41 -9.25
N GLU A 173 1.35 -13.19 -10.33
CA GLU A 173 1.37 -12.66 -11.69
C GLU A 173 0.09 -11.89 -12.01
N ALA A 174 -1.08 -12.38 -11.59
CA ALA A 174 -2.34 -11.67 -11.77
C ALA A 174 -2.36 -10.31 -11.04
N PHE A 175 -1.80 -10.24 -9.83
CA PHE A 175 -1.63 -8.98 -9.11
C PHE A 175 -0.67 -8.03 -9.85
N ARG A 176 0.47 -8.52 -10.34
CA ARG A 176 1.41 -7.71 -11.12
C ARG A 176 0.72 -7.07 -12.32
N LEU A 177 0.05 -7.87 -13.15
CA LEU A 177 -0.67 -7.40 -14.34
C LEU A 177 -1.76 -6.38 -13.98
N ALA A 178 -2.52 -6.62 -12.92
CA ALA A 178 -3.58 -5.73 -12.47
C ALA A 178 -3.05 -4.37 -12.00
N ILE A 179 -1.95 -4.35 -11.26
CA ILE A 179 -1.28 -3.13 -10.79
C ILE A 179 -0.76 -2.33 -11.99
N GLU A 180 -0.11 -2.98 -12.95
CA GLU A 180 0.40 -2.34 -14.17
C GLU A 180 -0.75 -1.76 -15.02
N ALA A 181 -1.85 -2.51 -15.19
CA ALA A 181 -3.02 -2.07 -15.93
C ALA A 181 -3.66 -0.82 -15.29
N GLY A 182 -3.90 -0.86 -13.97
CA GLY A 182 -4.49 0.27 -13.24
C GLY A 182 -3.60 1.52 -13.27
N ARG A 183 -2.28 1.35 -13.13
CA ARG A 183 -1.33 2.47 -13.25
C ARG A 183 -1.33 3.06 -14.65
N THR A 184 -1.33 2.23 -15.68
CA THR A 184 -1.37 2.66 -17.08
C THR A 184 -2.67 3.43 -17.37
N ALA A 185 -3.81 2.92 -16.89
CA ALA A 185 -5.10 3.58 -17.04
C ALA A 185 -5.15 4.96 -16.36
N TYR A 186 -4.64 5.06 -15.13
CA TYR A 186 -4.53 6.33 -14.40
C TYR A 186 -3.69 7.36 -15.17
N LEU A 187 -2.52 6.96 -15.67
CA LEU A 187 -1.62 7.84 -16.41
C LEU A 187 -2.17 8.26 -17.78
N ALA A 188 -2.95 7.38 -18.41
CA ALA A 188 -3.62 7.70 -19.69
C ALA A 188 -4.80 8.66 -19.52
N GLY A 189 -5.33 8.77 -18.30
CA GLY A 189 -6.59 9.46 -18.02
C GLY A 189 -7.80 8.58 -18.31
N LEU A 190 -8.60 8.31 -17.27
CA LEU A 190 -9.81 7.52 -17.41
C LEU A 190 -10.84 8.23 -18.30
N GLY A 191 -11.59 7.45 -19.07
CA GLY A 191 -12.71 7.96 -19.85
C GLY A 191 -13.76 8.64 -18.97
N ARG A 192 -14.33 9.72 -19.47
CA ARG A 192 -15.38 10.47 -18.73
C ARG A 192 -16.62 9.63 -18.52
N VAL A 193 -17.21 9.71 -17.34
CA VAL A 193 -18.52 9.13 -17.04
C VAL A 193 -19.60 10.14 -17.48
N LEU A 194 -20.51 9.70 -18.34
CA LEU A 194 -21.62 10.51 -18.80
C LEU A 194 -22.91 10.09 -18.09
N GLN A 195 -23.76 11.05 -17.77
CA GLN A 195 -25.11 10.77 -17.22
C GLN A 195 -26.08 10.26 -18.29
N LYS A 196 -25.83 10.58 -19.55
CA LYS A 196 -26.58 10.10 -20.71
C LYS A 196 -25.65 9.24 -21.56
N GLY A 197 -26.25 8.38 -22.41
CA GLY A 197 -25.46 7.62 -23.37
C GLY A 197 -24.67 8.53 -24.32
N ALA A 198 -23.59 7.99 -24.89
CA ALA A 198 -22.86 8.67 -25.94
C ALA A 198 -23.73 8.79 -27.22
N ASP A 199 -23.35 9.74 -28.06
CA ASP A 199 -23.96 9.85 -29.37
C ASP A 199 -23.71 8.57 -30.20
N PRO A 200 -24.68 8.20 -31.11
CA PRO A 200 -24.47 7.05 -31.96
C PRO A 200 -23.20 7.18 -32.79
N SER A 201 -22.39 6.13 -32.83
CA SER A 201 -21.16 6.06 -33.63
C SER A 201 -21.45 5.82 -35.15
N SER A 202 -22.65 6.09 -35.61
CA SER A 202 -22.98 5.98 -37.05
C SER A 202 -22.25 7.05 -37.86
N PRO A 203 -21.42 6.69 -38.84
CA PRO A 203 -20.75 7.67 -39.67
C PRO A 203 -21.72 8.52 -40.49
N LEU A 204 -22.98 8.08 -40.67
CA LEU A 204 -24.02 8.84 -41.39
C LEU A 204 -24.71 9.91 -40.55
N THR A 205 -24.61 9.84 -39.22
CA THR A 205 -25.24 10.81 -38.29
C THR A 205 -24.23 11.76 -37.64
N GLY A 206 -22.94 11.40 -37.59
CA GLY A 206 -21.90 12.19 -36.91
C GLY A 206 -21.55 13.51 -37.59
N PHE A 207 -21.77 13.65 -38.88
CA PHE A 207 -21.51 14.86 -39.67
C PHE A 207 -22.80 15.54 -40.20
N LEU A 208 -23.95 15.07 -39.75
CA LEU A 208 -25.26 15.70 -40.03
C LEU A 208 -25.74 16.57 -38.86
N ARG A 209 -24.87 16.92 -37.94
CA ARG A 209 -25.19 17.91 -36.91
C ARG A 209 -25.06 19.28 -37.54
N ASP A 210 -26.20 19.97 -37.64
CA ASP A 210 -26.20 21.37 -37.95
C ASP A 210 -25.32 22.09 -36.90
N GLU A 211 -24.36 22.86 -37.38
CA GLU A 211 -23.61 23.79 -36.57
C GLU A 211 -24.57 24.87 -36.07
N ASP A 212 -24.99 24.76 -34.79
CA ASP A 212 -25.60 25.85 -34.03
C ASP A 212 -24.59 26.50 -33.09
#